data_5dc1cf670029369a4cd342ea14ea8199
#
_entry.id   5dc1cf670029369a4cd342ea14ea8199
#
_cell.length_a   1.000
_cell.length_b   1.000
_cell.length_c   1.000
_cell.angle_alpha   90.00
_cell.angle_beta   90.00
_cell.angle_gamma   90.00
#
_symmetry.space_group_name_H-M   'P 1'
#
loop_
_entity.id
_entity.type
_entity.pdbx_description
1 polymer ?
#
loop_
_entity_poly.entity_id
_entity_poly.type
_entity_poly.pdbx_seq_one_letter_code
_entity_poly.pdbx_strand_id
1 'polypeptide(L)'
;DTSVSRGLGDVYKRQGVEEMEFREEKEPSEKPGESILKVHASGICGSDMHAYHGKDERRIPPLILGHEVSGQIINGKLKDQISVLNPLITCRNCEYCKSGREHLCPDRVLLGMNRPYERQGAFAELITVPDHNIFKVPEKLDVKEAAVAEPTAVSYHAVLLAVEASKKPLNECRTLVQGGGAI
;
A
#
# COMPACT_ATOMS: atom_id res chain seq x y z
N ASP A 1 9.97 -38.34 -4.18
CA ASP A 1 10.00 -37.08 -3.42
C ASP A 1 9.93 -35.94 -4.44
N THR A 2 8.71 -35.61 -4.86
CA THR A 2 8.45 -34.47 -5.73
C THR A 2 8.26 -33.24 -4.87
N SER A 3 9.35 -32.68 -4.37
CA SER A 3 9.36 -31.32 -3.88
C SER A 3 9.07 -30.41 -5.07
N VAL A 4 7.81 -30.05 -5.27
CA VAL A 4 7.43 -28.93 -6.12
C VAL A 4 8.14 -27.72 -5.54
N SER A 5 9.18 -27.27 -6.21
CA SER A 5 9.79 -25.96 -5.97
C SER A 5 8.64 -24.97 -6.05
N ARG A 6 8.19 -24.44 -4.92
CA ARG A 6 7.27 -23.30 -4.90
C ARG A 6 8.05 -22.15 -5.49
N GLY A 7 7.51 -21.55 -6.53
CA GLY A 7 8.16 -20.56 -7.35
C GLY A 7 8.80 -19.42 -6.55
N LEU A 8 9.75 -18.79 -7.16
CA LEU A 8 10.31 -17.53 -6.75
C LEU A 8 9.43 -16.47 -7.44
N GLY A 9 8.98 -15.46 -6.70
CA GLY A 9 8.28 -14.32 -7.28
C GLY A 9 9.24 -13.21 -7.65
N ASP A 10 9.01 -12.55 -8.77
CA ASP A 10 9.82 -11.43 -9.23
C ASP A 10 9.56 -10.19 -8.36
N VAL A 11 10.63 -9.52 -7.97
CA VAL A 11 10.57 -8.30 -7.16
C VAL A 11 11.57 -7.24 -7.64
N TYR A 12 11.22 -5.97 -7.43
CA TYR A 12 12.16 -4.86 -7.44
C TYR A 12 12.53 -4.50 -6.01
N LYS A 13 13.74 -4.85 -5.60
CA LYS A 13 14.22 -4.68 -4.22
C LYS A 13 15.29 -3.62 -4.14
N ARG A 14 15.07 -2.62 -3.28
CA ARG A 14 16.07 -1.62 -2.98
C ARG A 14 17.18 -2.22 -2.14
N GLN A 15 18.42 -2.13 -2.60
CA GLN A 15 19.61 -2.64 -1.92
C GLN A 15 20.41 -1.53 -1.24
N GLY A 16 20.35 -0.31 -1.76
CA GLY A 16 21.08 0.84 -1.28
C GLY A 16 20.42 2.16 -1.65
N VAL A 17 21.18 3.25 -1.52
CA VAL A 17 20.77 4.57 -2.03
C VAL A 17 20.93 4.56 -3.54
N GLU A 18 19.84 4.87 -4.27
CA GLU A 18 19.77 4.86 -5.72
C GLU A 18 20.09 3.49 -6.36
N GLU A 19 19.92 2.42 -5.58
CA GLU A 19 20.22 1.06 -5.99
C GLU A 19 18.97 0.19 -5.88
N MET A 20 18.39 -0.17 -7.03
CA MET A 20 17.25 -1.09 -7.16
C MET A 20 17.71 -2.32 -7.98
N GLU A 21 17.42 -3.50 -7.46
CA GLU A 21 17.71 -4.76 -8.11
C GLU A 21 16.41 -5.49 -8.47
N PHE A 22 16.30 -5.91 -9.74
CA PHE A 22 15.27 -6.85 -10.16
C PHE A 22 15.80 -8.26 -9.90
N ARG A 23 15.06 -9.04 -9.11
CA ARG A 23 15.49 -10.38 -8.69
C ARG A 23 14.32 -11.27 -8.32
N GLU A 24 14.57 -12.54 -8.27
CA GLU A 24 13.67 -13.52 -7.70
C GLU A 24 13.84 -13.60 -6.17
N GLU A 25 12.74 -13.58 -5.44
CA GLU A 25 12.70 -13.79 -3.99
C GLU A 25 11.73 -14.92 -3.67
N LYS A 26 11.90 -15.53 -2.51
CA LYS A 26 10.99 -16.57 -2.04
C LYS A 26 9.57 -16.01 -1.94
N GLU A 27 8.62 -16.74 -2.52
CA GLU A 27 7.21 -16.37 -2.41
C GLU A 27 6.77 -16.22 -0.95
N PRO A 28 5.90 -15.24 -0.67
CA PRO A 28 5.35 -15.06 0.66
C PRO A 28 4.54 -16.28 1.08
N SER A 29 4.69 -16.68 2.34
CA SER A 29 3.91 -17.78 2.93
C SER A 29 2.57 -17.29 3.46
N GLU A 30 1.57 -18.17 3.42
CA GLU A 30 0.28 -17.92 4.05
C GLU A 30 0.44 -17.73 5.57
N LYS A 31 -0.26 -16.75 6.11
CA LYS A 31 -0.32 -16.47 7.54
C LYS A 31 -1.78 -16.35 7.98
N PRO A 32 -2.12 -16.78 9.19
CA PRO A 32 -3.47 -16.61 9.71
C PRO A 32 -3.89 -15.13 9.71
N GLY A 33 -5.05 -14.82 9.09
CA GLY A 33 -5.59 -13.46 9.00
C GLY A 33 -4.89 -12.57 7.97
N GLU A 34 -4.02 -13.12 7.14
CA GLU A 34 -3.42 -12.45 5.98
C GLU A 34 -3.75 -13.23 4.69
N SER A 35 -3.94 -12.49 3.63
CA SER A 35 -4.10 -13.04 2.28
C SER A 35 -2.90 -12.70 1.40
N ILE A 36 -2.69 -13.48 0.36
CA ILE A 36 -1.70 -13.21 -0.68
C ILE A 36 -2.40 -12.53 -1.84
N LEU A 37 -1.92 -11.36 -2.20
CA LEU A 37 -2.38 -10.61 -3.37
C LEU A 37 -1.35 -10.80 -4.49
N LYS A 38 -1.83 -11.25 -5.65
CA LYS A 38 -1.09 -11.19 -6.91
C LYS A 38 -1.24 -9.80 -7.50
N VAL A 39 -0.13 -9.07 -7.57
CA VAL A 39 -0.10 -7.68 -8.02
C VAL A 39 -0.37 -7.60 -9.53
N HIS A 40 -1.30 -6.76 -9.94
CA HIS A 40 -1.58 -6.44 -11.33
C HIS A 40 -1.05 -5.06 -11.73
N ALA A 41 -1.08 -4.12 -10.80
CA ALA A 41 -0.49 -2.81 -10.98
C ALA A 41 -0.06 -2.22 -9.64
N SER A 42 1.05 -1.49 -9.66
CA SER A 42 1.52 -0.71 -8.51
C SER A 42 1.98 0.67 -8.98
N GLY A 43 1.50 1.72 -8.34
CA GLY A 43 1.93 3.10 -8.55
C GLY A 43 3.26 3.38 -7.88
N ILE A 44 3.97 4.39 -8.37
CA ILE A 44 5.21 4.92 -7.78
C ILE A 44 4.89 6.25 -7.12
N CYS A 45 4.87 6.28 -5.80
CA CYS A 45 4.65 7.48 -5.02
C CYS A 45 5.92 8.32 -4.90
N GLY A 46 5.77 9.62 -4.71
CA GLY A 46 6.90 10.50 -4.37
C GLY A 46 7.65 10.05 -3.12
N SER A 47 6.97 9.40 -2.17
CA SER A 47 7.61 8.83 -0.98
C SER A 47 8.51 7.62 -1.28
N ASP A 48 8.24 6.85 -2.34
CA ASP A 48 9.14 5.79 -2.81
C ASP A 48 10.40 6.40 -3.42
N MET A 49 10.26 7.52 -4.14
CA MET A 49 11.41 8.29 -4.66
C MET A 49 12.26 8.87 -3.54
N HIS A 50 11.65 9.38 -2.45
CA HIS A 50 12.41 9.80 -1.27
C HIS A 50 13.19 8.63 -0.65
N ALA A 51 12.57 7.46 -0.54
CA ALA A 51 13.25 6.25 -0.08
C ALA A 51 14.40 5.85 -1.01
N TYR A 52 14.16 5.85 -2.32
CA TYR A 52 15.18 5.55 -3.33
C TYR A 52 16.43 6.43 -3.16
N HIS A 53 16.24 7.73 -2.98
CA HIS A 53 17.34 8.69 -2.74
C HIS A 53 17.88 8.71 -1.29
N GLY A 54 17.50 7.76 -0.44
CA GLY A 54 18.03 7.66 0.93
C GLY A 54 17.52 8.72 1.90
N LYS A 55 16.39 9.39 1.59
CA LYS A 55 15.83 10.50 2.38
C LYS A 55 14.69 10.06 3.34
N ASP A 56 14.45 8.76 3.51
CA ASP A 56 13.43 8.23 4.43
C ASP A 56 14.04 7.17 5.36
N GLU A 57 14.22 7.53 6.62
CA GLU A 57 14.78 6.68 7.67
C GLU A 57 13.90 5.49 8.06
N ARG A 58 12.63 5.48 7.64
CA ARG A 58 11.69 4.38 7.89
C ARG A 58 11.77 3.28 6.84
N ARG A 59 12.51 3.52 5.77
CA ARG A 59 12.68 2.63 4.62
C ARG A 59 14.15 2.30 4.40
N ILE A 60 14.69 1.48 5.30
CA ILE A 60 16.11 1.08 5.29
C ILE A 60 16.29 -0.12 4.37
N PRO A 61 17.25 -0.11 3.43
CA PRO A 61 17.52 -1.29 2.59
C PRO A 61 18.12 -2.47 3.41
N PRO A 62 17.93 -3.73 2.97
CA PRO A 62 17.20 -4.14 1.77
C PRO A 62 15.68 -4.12 1.99
N LEU A 63 14.89 -3.58 1.03
CA LEU A 63 13.45 -3.43 1.16
C LEU A 63 12.76 -3.38 -0.20
N ILE A 64 11.63 -4.07 -0.35
CA ILE A 64 10.72 -3.90 -1.47
C ILE A 64 9.81 -2.71 -1.16
N LEU A 65 9.80 -1.69 -2.03
CA LEU A 65 8.97 -0.50 -1.91
C LEU A 65 7.58 -0.70 -2.56
N GLY A 66 6.77 0.37 -2.63
CA GLY A 66 5.45 0.37 -3.24
C GLY A 66 4.31 0.15 -2.26
N HIS A 67 3.25 0.96 -2.37
CA HIS A 67 2.09 0.94 -1.48
C HIS A 67 0.79 1.36 -2.17
N GLU A 68 0.84 1.77 -3.43
CA GLU A 68 -0.31 2.06 -4.29
C GLU A 68 -0.54 0.83 -5.17
N VAL A 69 -1.51 -0.03 -4.85
CA VAL A 69 -1.56 -1.36 -5.46
C VAL A 69 -2.96 -1.87 -5.68
N SER A 70 -3.13 -2.58 -6.78
CA SER A 70 -4.30 -3.38 -7.10
C SER A 70 -3.88 -4.76 -7.62
N GLY A 71 -4.75 -5.73 -7.44
CA GLY A 71 -4.46 -7.10 -7.87
C GLY A 71 -5.57 -8.07 -7.50
N GLN A 72 -5.26 -9.35 -7.61
CA GLN A 72 -6.18 -10.44 -7.31
C GLN A 72 -5.71 -11.20 -6.06
N ILE A 73 -6.62 -11.45 -5.15
CA ILE A 73 -6.36 -12.35 -4.01
C ILE A 73 -6.30 -13.79 -4.51
N ILE A 74 -5.22 -14.51 -4.19
CA ILE A 74 -5.00 -15.87 -4.70
C ILE A 74 -5.22 -16.97 -3.66
N ASN A 75 -5.47 -16.61 -2.39
CA ASN A 75 -5.72 -17.58 -1.32
C ASN A 75 -6.75 -17.08 -0.30
N GLY A 76 -7.05 -17.93 0.69
CA GLY A 76 -7.90 -17.58 1.84
C GLY A 76 -9.37 -17.35 1.48
N LYS A 77 -10.09 -16.65 2.36
CA LYS A 77 -11.54 -16.42 2.25
C LYS A 77 -11.92 -15.44 1.12
N LEU A 78 -10.98 -14.59 0.73
CA LEU A 78 -11.18 -13.57 -0.30
C LEU A 78 -10.61 -13.99 -1.66
N LYS A 79 -10.28 -15.28 -1.82
CA LYS A 79 -9.72 -15.82 -3.06
C LYS A 79 -10.56 -15.41 -4.27
N ASP A 80 -9.86 -15.08 -5.36
CA ASP A 80 -10.37 -14.62 -6.66
C ASP A 80 -10.96 -13.20 -6.65
N GLN A 81 -10.99 -12.50 -5.50
CA GLN A 81 -11.43 -11.13 -5.42
C GLN A 81 -10.39 -10.18 -6.04
N ILE A 82 -10.84 -9.31 -6.95
CA ILE A 82 -10.05 -8.16 -7.41
C ILE A 82 -10.13 -7.08 -6.33
N SER A 83 -8.97 -6.58 -5.92
CA SER A 83 -8.85 -5.77 -4.71
C SER A 83 -7.82 -4.67 -4.83
N VAL A 84 -8.03 -3.63 -4.06
CA VAL A 84 -7.04 -2.60 -3.68
C VAL A 84 -6.76 -2.71 -2.19
N LEU A 85 -5.70 -2.07 -1.73
CA LEU A 85 -5.28 -2.15 -0.34
C LEU A 85 -5.29 -0.80 0.35
N ASN A 86 -5.68 -0.79 1.63
CA ASN A 86 -5.22 0.26 2.53
C ASN A 86 -3.79 -0.10 2.96
N PRO A 87 -2.77 0.66 2.56
CA PRO A 87 -1.39 0.33 2.89
C PRO A 87 -1.04 0.54 4.36
N LEU A 88 -1.88 1.26 5.12
CA LEU A 88 -1.65 1.53 6.53
C LEU A 88 -2.10 0.33 7.38
N ILE A 89 -1.15 -0.44 7.87
CA ILE A 89 -1.37 -1.57 8.76
C ILE A 89 -1.26 -1.10 10.20
N THR A 90 -2.28 -1.41 11.01
CA THR A 90 -2.39 -0.93 12.39
C THR A 90 -2.68 -2.08 13.37
N CYS A 91 -2.48 -1.86 14.67
CA CYS A 91 -2.72 -2.90 15.69
C CYS A 91 -4.19 -3.21 15.92
N ARG A 92 -5.13 -2.33 15.49
CA ARG A 92 -6.59 -2.42 15.66
C ARG A 92 -7.09 -2.57 17.10
N ASN A 93 -6.21 -2.50 18.08
CA ASN A 93 -6.56 -2.74 19.48
C ASN A 93 -6.32 -1.53 20.39
N CYS A 94 -5.46 -0.59 20.02
CA CYS A 94 -5.21 0.63 20.82
C CYS A 94 -6.41 1.60 20.78
N GLU A 95 -6.40 2.58 21.65
CA GLU A 95 -7.44 3.61 21.75
C GLU A 95 -7.65 4.36 20.43
N TYR A 96 -6.57 4.68 19.74
CA TYR A 96 -6.64 5.36 18.45
C TYR A 96 -7.35 4.51 17.38
N CYS A 97 -7.03 3.23 17.28
CA CYS A 97 -7.70 2.33 16.35
C CYS A 97 -9.19 2.18 16.67
N LYS A 98 -9.52 2.01 17.96
CA LYS A 98 -10.92 1.87 18.41
C LYS A 98 -11.75 3.13 18.22
N SER A 99 -11.13 4.30 18.19
CA SER A 99 -11.79 5.59 17.97
C SER A 99 -11.79 6.07 16.50
N GLY A 100 -11.37 5.22 15.53
CA GLY A 100 -11.31 5.58 14.11
C GLY A 100 -10.15 6.50 13.73
N ARG A 101 -9.18 6.68 14.63
CA ARG A 101 -7.98 7.48 14.42
C ARG A 101 -6.75 6.58 14.15
N GLU A 102 -6.90 5.60 13.28
CA GLU A 102 -5.89 4.56 13.00
C GLU A 102 -4.54 5.14 12.57
N HIS A 103 -4.55 6.31 11.92
CA HIS A 103 -3.33 7.04 11.53
C HIS A 103 -2.46 7.49 12.72
N LEU A 104 -3.01 7.51 13.95
CA LEU A 104 -2.29 7.79 15.19
C LEU A 104 -1.85 6.53 15.95
N CYS A 105 -2.11 5.33 15.40
CA CYS A 105 -1.69 4.09 16.03
C CYS A 105 -0.16 4.08 16.27
N PRO A 106 0.32 3.83 17.49
CA PRO A 106 1.76 3.79 17.77
C PRO A 106 2.47 2.63 17.05
N ASP A 107 1.74 1.53 16.80
CA ASP A 107 2.26 0.32 16.14
C ASP A 107 1.93 0.30 14.63
N ARG A 108 1.65 1.46 14.04
CA ARG A 108 1.36 1.51 12.60
C ARG A 108 2.61 1.32 11.77
N VAL A 109 2.44 0.64 10.65
CA VAL A 109 3.45 0.54 9.58
C VAL A 109 2.77 0.66 8.23
N LEU A 110 3.47 1.18 7.25
CA LEU A 110 3.02 1.22 5.87
C LEU A 110 3.64 0.06 5.08
N LEU A 111 2.96 -0.44 4.07
CA LEU A 111 3.59 -1.31 3.07
C LEU A 111 4.82 -0.62 2.47
N GLY A 112 5.90 -1.37 2.26
CA GLY A 112 7.17 -0.81 1.79
C GLY A 112 7.93 -0.02 2.86
N MET A 113 7.70 -0.31 4.15
CA MET A 113 8.48 0.20 5.29
C MET A 113 9.02 -0.93 6.16
N ASN A 114 10.13 -0.65 6.88
CA ASN A 114 10.67 -1.58 7.86
C ASN A 114 10.88 -0.95 9.26
N ARG A 115 10.26 0.17 9.52
CA ARG A 115 10.18 0.80 10.85
C ARG A 115 8.71 1.14 11.15
N PRO A 116 8.19 0.80 12.33
CA PRO A 116 8.83 0.12 13.48
C PRO A 116 9.11 -1.37 13.25
N TYR A 117 8.48 -2.01 12.27
CA TYR A 117 8.71 -3.40 11.86
C TYR A 117 8.58 -3.55 10.35
N GLU A 118 9.14 -4.63 9.80
CA GLU A 118 9.21 -4.82 8.35
C GLU A 118 7.86 -5.23 7.75
N ARG A 119 7.47 -4.51 6.70
CA ARG A 119 6.44 -4.87 5.73
C ARG A 119 6.95 -4.62 4.33
N GLN A 120 7.15 -5.69 3.58
CA GLN A 120 7.53 -5.60 2.17
C GLN A 120 6.41 -4.93 1.37
N GLY A 121 6.79 -4.17 0.35
CA GLY A 121 5.88 -3.40 -0.49
C GLY A 121 5.45 -4.14 -1.75
N ALA A 122 4.76 -3.40 -2.62
CA ALA A 122 4.05 -3.92 -3.78
C ALA A 122 4.85 -3.89 -5.10
N PHE A 123 6.13 -3.51 -5.09
CA PHE A 123 6.99 -3.69 -6.27
C PHE A 123 7.44 -5.15 -6.38
N ALA A 124 6.48 -6.05 -6.37
CA ALA A 124 6.61 -7.50 -6.37
C ALA A 124 5.43 -8.14 -7.08
N GLU A 125 5.59 -9.37 -7.58
CA GLU A 125 4.46 -10.13 -8.14
C GLU A 125 3.44 -10.54 -7.07
N LEU A 126 3.93 -10.87 -5.87
CA LEU A 126 3.13 -11.36 -4.76
C LEU A 126 3.45 -10.61 -3.47
N ILE A 127 2.42 -10.22 -2.73
CA ILE A 127 2.56 -9.63 -1.40
C ILE A 127 1.57 -10.23 -0.40
N THR A 128 1.92 -10.28 0.89
CA THR A 128 0.98 -10.60 1.96
C THR A 128 0.41 -9.34 2.59
N VAL A 129 -0.89 -9.36 2.85
CA VAL A 129 -1.60 -8.25 3.48
C VAL A 129 -2.64 -8.78 4.47
N PRO A 130 -2.87 -8.08 5.59
CA PRO A 130 -3.96 -8.43 6.49
C PRO A 130 -5.32 -8.32 5.79
N ASP A 131 -6.20 -9.29 6.01
CA ASP A 131 -7.52 -9.37 5.37
C ASP A 131 -8.35 -8.10 5.52
N HIS A 132 -8.21 -7.41 6.66
CA HIS A 132 -8.95 -6.19 6.94
C HIS A 132 -8.41 -4.94 6.22
N ASN A 133 -7.26 -5.03 5.57
CA ASN A 133 -6.70 -3.99 4.73
C ASN A 133 -7.13 -4.13 3.25
N ILE A 134 -7.92 -5.16 2.92
CA ILE A 134 -8.30 -5.52 1.55
C ILE A 134 -9.69 -4.95 1.24
N PHE A 135 -9.81 -4.24 0.13
CA PHE A 135 -11.06 -3.65 -0.34
C PHE A 135 -11.39 -4.15 -1.74
N LYS A 136 -12.61 -4.64 -1.91
CA LYS A 136 -13.09 -5.13 -3.23
C LYS A 136 -13.17 -3.99 -4.23
N VAL A 137 -12.61 -4.21 -5.42
CA VAL A 137 -12.78 -3.30 -6.56
C VAL A 137 -14.16 -3.51 -7.17
N PRO A 138 -14.90 -2.43 -7.52
CA PRO A 138 -16.14 -2.54 -8.27
C PRO A 138 -15.95 -3.24 -9.62
N GLU A 139 -16.88 -4.10 -10.02
CA GLU A 139 -16.77 -4.95 -11.23
C GLU A 139 -16.56 -4.18 -12.54
N LYS A 140 -16.95 -2.91 -12.58
CA LYS A 140 -16.83 -2.06 -13.77
C LYS A 140 -15.51 -1.31 -13.88
N LEU A 141 -14.69 -1.35 -12.83
CA LEU A 141 -13.40 -0.65 -12.78
C LEU A 141 -12.29 -1.61 -13.20
N ASP A 142 -11.45 -1.16 -14.13
CA ASP A 142 -10.27 -1.93 -14.53
C ASP A 142 -9.29 -2.08 -13.36
N VAL A 143 -8.72 -3.28 -13.24
CA VAL A 143 -7.82 -3.59 -12.11
C VAL A 143 -6.58 -2.70 -12.10
N LYS A 144 -6.05 -2.29 -13.26
CA LYS A 144 -4.87 -1.42 -13.34
C LYS A 144 -5.23 0.02 -12.94
N GLU A 145 -6.39 0.50 -13.37
CA GLU A 145 -6.90 1.81 -12.97
C GLU A 145 -7.16 1.85 -11.45
N ALA A 146 -7.59 0.74 -10.88
CA ALA A 146 -7.85 0.64 -9.44
C ALA A 146 -6.58 0.90 -8.57
N ALA A 147 -5.38 0.78 -9.11
CA ALA A 147 -4.15 1.06 -8.37
C ALA A 147 -4.05 2.52 -7.89
N VAL A 148 -4.76 3.47 -8.54
CA VAL A 148 -4.81 4.87 -8.11
C VAL A 148 -5.78 5.13 -6.94
N ALA A 149 -6.38 4.10 -6.38
CA ALA A 149 -7.33 4.24 -5.26
C ALA A 149 -6.67 4.87 -4.02
N GLU A 150 -5.43 4.51 -3.73
CA GLU A 150 -4.69 5.06 -2.57
C GLU A 150 -4.44 6.57 -2.72
N PRO A 151 -3.77 7.07 -3.77
CA PRO A 151 -3.56 8.51 -3.92
C PRO A 151 -4.88 9.28 -4.08
N THR A 152 -5.92 8.69 -4.68
CA THR A 152 -7.26 9.27 -4.72
C THR A 152 -7.84 9.43 -3.31
N ALA A 153 -7.70 8.41 -2.45
CA ALA A 153 -8.17 8.47 -1.07
C ALA A 153 -7.43 9.54 -0.25
N VAL A 154 -6.12 9.70 -0.45
CA VAL A 154 -5.31 10.75 0.19
C VAL A 154 -5.83 12.14 -0.22
N SER A 155 -6.00 12.36 -1.53
CA SER A 155 -6.49 13.64 -2.07
C SER A 155 -7.91 13.94 -1.60
N TYR A 156 -8.81 12.96 -1.63
CA TYR A 156 -10.19 13.10 -1.15
C TYR A 156 -10.24 13.45 0.34
N HIS A 157 -9.45 12.77 1.16
CA HIS A 157 -9.36 13.06 2.59
C HIS A 157 -8.86 14.48 2.87
N ALA A 158 -7.85 14.94 2.13
CA ALA A 158 -7.35 16.31 2.24
C ALA A 158 -8.44 17.36 1.94
N VAL A 159 -9.26 17.12 0.91
CA VAL A 159 -10.40 18.00 0.58
C VAL A 159 -11.44 17.99 1.72
N LEU A 160 -11.77 16.83 2.28
CA LEU A 160 -12.73 16.75 3.41
C LEU A 160 -12.23 17.54 4.62
N LEU A 161 -10.97 17.41 5.00
CA LEU A 161 -10.37 18.18 6.09
C LEU A 161 -10.38 19.68 5.82
N ALA A 162 -10.09 20.09 4.57
CA ALA A 162 -10.14 21.49 4.19
C ALA A 162 -11.56 22.08 4.29
N VAL A 163 -12.57 21.35 3.85
CA VAL A 163 -14.00 21.74 3.98
C VAL A 163 -14.40 21.86 5.43
N GLU A 164 -14.04 20.88 6.26
CA GLU A 164 -14.30 20.92 7.69
C GLU A 164 -13.66 22.13 8.37
N ALA A 165 -12.39 22.39 8.06
CA ALA A 165 -11.65 23.53 8.60
C ALA A 165 -12.21 24.87 8.14
N SER A 166 -12.69 24.98 6.90
CA SER A 166 -13.26 26.21 6.32
C SER A 166 -14.59 26.59 6.95
N LYS A 167 -15.33 25.62 7.53
CA LYS A 167 -16.69 25.77 8.03
C LYS A 167 -17.69 26.32 7.01
N LYS A 168 -17.39 26.13 5.71
CA LYS A 168 -18.20 26.57 4.57
C LYS A 168 -18.44 25.38 3.64
N PRO A 169 -19.60 25.30 2.99
CA PRO A 169 -19.81 24.31 1.95
C PRO A 169 -18.83 24.52 0.77
N LEU A 170 -18.43 23.44 0.10
CA LEU A 170 -17.39 23.46 -0.94
C LEU A 170 -17.74 24.41 -2.09
N ASN A 171 -19.01 24.52 -2.49
CA ASN A 171 -19.50 25.41 -3.55
C ASN A 171 -19.40 26.91 -3.20
N GLU A 172 -19.17 27.25 -1.94
CA GLU A 172 -18.94 28.61 -1.46
C GLU A 172 -17.44 28.92 -1.24
N CYS A 173 -16.58 27.91 -1.41
CA CYS A 173 -15.14 28.07 -1.22
C CYS A 173 -14.47 28.57 -2.51
N ARG A 174 -13.58 29.54 -2.37
CA ARG A 174 -12.61 29.89 -3.44
C ARG A 174 -11.37 29.01 -3.22
N THR A 175 -11.10 28.14 -4.16
CA THR A 175 -10.02 27.16 -4.05
C THR A 175 -8.98 27.40 -5.13
N LEU A 176 -7.71 27.41 -4.73
CA LEU A 176 -6.57 27.41 -5.65
C LEU A 176 -5.88 26.06 -5.55
N VAL A 177 -5.76 25.38 -6.67
CA VAL A 177 -4.93 24.17 -6.80
C VAL A 177 -3.63 24.57 -7.48
N GLN A 178 -2.51 24.37 -6.76
CA GLN A 178 -1.19 24.67 -7.29
C GLN A 178 -0.48 23.39 -7.67
N GLY A 179 -0.29 23.18 -8.96
CA GLY A 179 0.28 21.96 -9.53
C GLY A 179 -0.79 21.04 -10.10
N GLY A 180 -0.35 20.09 -10.92
CA GLY A 180 -1.19 19.08 -11.58
C GLY A 180 -0.48 17.73 -11.63
N GLY A 181 0.19 17.36 -10.52
CA GLY A 181 0.83 16.05 -10.34
C GLY A 181 -0.17 14.97 -9.89
N ALA A 182 0.35 13.86 -9.38
CA ALA A 182 -0.47 12.74 -8.92
C ALA A 182 -1.31 13.10 -7.66
N ILE A 183 -0.82 14.03 -6.86
CA ILE A 183 -1.51 14.60 -5.69
C ILE A 183 -1.33 16.10 -5.72
#